data_72a9662d9cd607ad9f1f32acc0a6a032
#
_entry.id   72a9662d9cd607ad9f1f32acc0a6a032
#
_cell.length_a   1.000
_cell.length_b   1.000
_cell.length_c   1.000
_cell.angle_alpha   90.00
_cell.angle_beta   90.00
_cell.angle_gamma   90.00
#
_symmetry.space_group_name_H-M   'P 1'
#
loop_
_entity.id
_entity.type
_entity.pdbx_description
1 polymer ?
#
loop_
_entity_poly.entity_id
_entity_poly.type
_entity_poly.pdbx_seq_one_letter_code
_entity_poly.pdbx_strand_id
1 'polypeptide(L)'
;MSISLSKTQHETVEKLKSWFLDHNRQQVFRIFGYAGSGKSTILKYALAELGLEPHGQDGNPGFLAATFTGKAALVMTRKGTPASTIHSLIYRVSEATHAEIDKVKKEIGEIKSKLTTLDSTAHLLEESRLRSLELRLVDIHKPTFVLNDQSIVRDAALIVLDEVSMVGDEMARDLLAFGKPILVLGDPGQLPPIKGDGAFTQAEPDIMLTEIHRQAGESAIIRLATLAREHRPIPYGEHDTFVWKMPRNNVTPEQMLKGGQVICGRNVTRIMLNNAMKHAAEIPQAYPAGKGEKIICLKNRNDIGIVNGMFLELDDVEDKNEAYFSAVVRTEDGDLVGGTEEKPERHHIYKGHFDDHVQADPERGRRDHWIKKGLIEAVWGYAITCHKAQGSAFPTVIVYDDGLGRTATDRARWLYTAITRAEWGLVILD
;
A
#
# COMPACT_ATOMS: atom_id res chain seq x y z
N MET A 1 -10.13 -28.50 11.78
CA MET A 1 -9.11 -29.37 11.13
C MET A 1 -7.74 -28.93 11.66
N SER A 2 -6.99 -29.81 12.31
CA SER A 2 -5.61 -29.53 12.69
C SER A 2 -4.76 -29.50 11.42
N ILE A 3 -4.24 -28.34 11.06
CA ILE A 3 -3.29 -28.20 9.96
C ILE A 3 -1.98 -28.85 10.44
N SER A 4 -1.53 -29.91 9.79
CA SER A 4 -0.22 -30.49 10.06
C SER A 4 0.86 -29.73 9.27
N LEU A 5 1.89 -29.24 9.95
CA LEU A 5 3.03 -28.61 9.30
C LEU A 5 3.81 -29.63 8.46
N SER A 6 4.33 -29.20 7.30
CA SER A 6 5.31 -29.99 6.55
C SER A 6 6.63 -30.10 7.32
N LYS A 7 7.50 -31.04 6.94
CA LYS A 7 8.83 -31.19 7.57
C LYS A 7 9.62 -29.87 7.53
N THR A 8 9.66 -29.21 6.39
CA THR A 8 10.35 -27.93 6.20
C THR A 8 9.76 -26.82 7.07
N GLN A 9 8.42 -26.78 7.21
CA GLN A 9 7.77 -25.83 8.10
C GLN A 9 8.09 -26.09 9.57
N HIS A 10 8.14 -27.35 9.97
CA HIS A 10 8.51 -27.72 11.35
C HIS A 10 9.95 -27.32 11.67
N GLU A 11 10.90 -27.63 10.77
CA GLU A 11 12.30 -27.20 10.88
C GLU A 11 12.44 -25.67 10.95
N THR A 12 11.57 -24.94 10.22
CA THR A 12 11.52 -23.47 10.24
C THR A 12 11.12 -22.95 11.61
N VAL A 13 10.07 -23.50 12.20
CA VAL A 13 9.61 -23.11 13.55
C VAL A 13 10.69 -23.38 14.60
N GLU A 14 11.36 -24.53 14.54
CA GLU A 14 12.45 -24.88 15.49
C GLU A 14 13.65 -23.93 15.35
N LYS A 15 14.05 -23.57 14.12
CA LYS A 15 15.14 -22.60 13.90
C LYS A 15 14.77 -21.22 14.41
N LEU A 16 13.53 -20.75 14.16
CA LEU A 16 13.05 -19.48 14.69
C LEU A 16 13.06 -19.46 16.21
N LYS A 17 12.59 -20.54 16.84
CA LYS A 17 12.59 -20.69 18.29
C LYS A 17 14.00 -20.66 18.87
N SER A 18 14.93 -21.39 18.27
CA SER A 18 16.34 -21.36 18.65
C SER A 18 16.95 -19.96 18.55
N TRP A 19 16.67 -19.24 17.43
CA TRP A 19 17.11 -17.87 17.26
C TRP A 19 16.51 -16.93 18.32
N PHE A 20 15.21 -17.03 18.59
CA PHE A 20 14.54 -16.14 19.54
C PHE A 20 15.03 -16.32 20.97
N LEU A 21 15.39 -17.54 21.36
CA LEU A 21 15.88 -17.88 22.71
C LEU A 21 17.38 -17.64 22.88
N ASP A 22 18.15 -17.45 21.81
CA ASP A 22 19.57 -17.16 21.87
C ASP A 22 19.81 -15.71 22.33
N HIS A 23 20.50 -15.52 23.45
CA HIS A 23 20.85 -14.19 23.97
C HIS A 23 21.85 -13.44 23.08
N ASN A 24 22.64 -14.16 22.27
CA ASN A 24 23.61 -13.56 21.33
C ASN A 24 23.08 -13.51 19.89
N ARG A 25 21.75 -13.64 19.69
CA ARG A 25 21.14 -13.65 18.37
C ARG A 25 21.43 -12.38 17.57
N GLN A 26 21.51 -12.53 16.26
CA GLN A 26 21.38 -11.39 15.36
C GLN A 26 20.00 -10.73 15.53
N GLN A 27 19.92 -9.41 15.35
CA GLN A 27 18.70 -8.66 15.61
C GLN A 27 17.55 -9.04 14.66
N VAL A 28 17.84 -9.43 13.41
CA VAL A 28 16.84 -9.71 12.37
C VAL A 28 16.91 -11.19 11.97
N PHE A 29 15.77 -11.87 11.98
CA PHE A 29 15.60 -13.21 11.42
C PHE A 29 14.66 -13.14 10.20
N ARG A 30 15.10 -13.66 9.05
CA ARG A 30 14.42 -13.53 7.76
C ARG A 30 13.89 -14.87 7.30
N ILE A 31 12.57 -14.97 7.17
CA ILE A 31 11.89 -16.09 6.53
C ILE A 31 11.32 -15.60 5.20
N PHE A 32 11.95 -15.97 4.11
CA PHE A 32 11.43 -15.65 2.78
C PHE A 32 10.76 -16.86 2.17
N GLY A 33 9.81 -16.59 1.28
CA GLY A 33 9.12 -17.64 0.54
C GLY A 33 8.20 -17.03 -0.52
N TYR A 34 8.02 -17.77 -1.57
CA TYR A 34 7.15 -17.38 -2.67
C TYR A 34 5.66 -17.47 -2.29
N ALA A 35 4.78 -16.98 -3.16
CA ALA A 35 3.34 -17.12 -2.99
C ALA A 35 2.96 -18.60 -2.82
N GLY A 36 2.09 -18.91 -1.86
CA GLY A 36 1.67 -20.28 -1.56
C GLY A 36 2.65 -21.12 -0.70
N SER A 37 3.78 -20.57 -0.24
CA SER A 37 4.74 -21.29 0.61
C SER A 37 4.36 -21.41 2.09
N GLY A 38 3.22 -20.82 2.51
CA GLY A 38 2.71 -20.97 3.88
C GLY A 38 3.33 -20.05 4.94
N LYS A 39 3.98 -18.94 4.57
CA LYS A 39 4.59 -17.98 5.52
C LYS A 39 3.68 -17.59 6.68
N SER A 40 2.44 -17.19 6.39
CA SER A 40 1.48 -16.77 7.44
C SER A 40 1.06 -17.94 8.36
N THR A 41 1.07 -19.15 7.86
CA THR A 41 0.80 -20.36 8.66
C THR A 41 1.95 -20.59 9.63
N ILE A 42 3.19 -20.57 9.13
CA ILE A 42 4.41 -20.74 9.96
C ILE A 42 4.45 -19.67 11.05
N LEU A 43 4.14 -18.42 10.75
CA LEU A 43 4.11 -17.35 11.72
C LEU A 43 3.20 -17.66 12.90
N LYS A 44 1.97 -18.10 12.65
CA LYS A 44 1.00 -18.44 13.71
C LYS A 44 1.51 -19.54 14.61
N TYR A 45 2.04 -20.61 14.01
CA TYR A 45 2.60 -21.72 14.78
C TYR A 45 3.83 -21.29 15.59
N ALA A 46 4.70 -20.51 15.00
CA ALA A 46 5.90 -20.02 15.67
C ALA A 46 5.58 -19.14 16.88
N LEU A 47 4.63 -18.20 16.73
CA LEU A 47 4.18 -17.35 17.84
C LEU A 47 3.56 -18.18 18.97
N ALA A 48 2.74 -19.18 18.63
CA ALA A 48 2.15 -20.10 19.61
C ALA A 48 3.23 -20.95 20.35
N GLU A 49 4.20 -21.49 19.62
CA GLU A 49 5.32 -22.26 20.21
C GLU A 49 6.23 -21.41 21.10
N LEU A 50 6.35 -20.12 20.81
CA LEU A 50 7.08 -19.15 21.64
C LEU A 50 6.27 -18.67 22.84
N GLY A 51 4.96 -18.98 22.91
CA GLY A 51 4.05 -18.49 23.94
C GLY A 51 3.88 -16.96 23.89
N LEU A 52 4.02 -16.35 22.69
CA LEU A 52 3.92 -14.91 22.51
C LEU A 52 2.48 -14.54 22.11
N GLU A 53 1.85 -13.75 22.96
CA GLU A 53 0.57 -13.10 22.68
C GLU A 53 0.78 -11.69 22.11
N PRO A 54 -0.23 -11.08 21.47
CA PRO A 54 -0.15 -9.69 21.04
C PRO A 54 0.20 -8.75 22.20
N HIS A 55 1.12 -7.81 21.96
CA HIS A 55 1.55 -6.82 22.97
C HIS A 55 0.37 -5.98 23.49
N GLY A 56 0.39 -5.69 24.80
CA GLY A 56 -0.63 -4.86 25.46
C GLY A 56 -1.80 -5.63 26.04
N GLN A 57 -1.84 -6.96 25.90
CA GLN A 57 -2.72 -7.81 26.68
C GLN A 57 -2.04 -8.15 28.00
N ASP A 58 -2.63 -7.71 29.12
CA ASP A 58 -2.19 -8.02 30.48
C ASP A 58 -0.78 -7.55 30.90
N GLY A 59 -0.24 -6.50 30.23
CA GLY A 59 1.09 -5.95 30.57
C GLY A 59 2.28 -6.85 30.20
N ASN A 60 2.05 -7.88 29.41
CA ASN A 60 3.09 -8.79 28.97
C ASN A 60 3.83 -8.22 27.73
N PRO A 61 5.17 -8.27 27.69
CA PRO A 61 5.94 -7.90 26.49
C PRO A 61 5.71 -8.96 25.40
N GLY A 62 4.61 -8.85 24.67
CA GLY A 62 4.25 -9.77 23.61
C GLY A 62 4.91 -9.40 22.26
N PHE A 63 4.31 -9.83 21.15
CA PHE A 63 4.74 -9.43 19.83
C PHE A 63 3.96 -8.21 19.31
N LEU A 64 4.61 -7.41 18.49
CA LEU A 64 4.00 -6.38 17.67
C LEU A 64 4.11 -6.77 16.20
N ALA A 65 2.99 -6.93 15.51
CA ALA A 65 2.99 -7.20 14.09
C ALA A 65 2.73 -5.92 13.28
N ALA A 66 3.49 -5.74 12.21
CA ALA A 66 3.35 -4.60 11.33
C ALA A 66 3.59 -4.94 9.86
N THR A 67 2.98 -4.13 8.99
CA THR A 67 3.12 -4.20 7.55
C THR A 67 3.37 -2.80 6.97
N PHE A 68 3.83 -2.73 5.72
CA PHE A 68 4.07 -1.43 5.09
C PHE A 68 2.77 -0.66 4.80
N THR A 69 1.69 -1.34 4.40
CA THR A 69 0.42 -0.71 4.02
C THR A 69 -0.69 -0.96 5.02
N GLY A 70 -1.61 0.01 5.18
CA GLY A 70 -2.76 -0.15 6.07
C GLY A 70 -3.67 -1.32 5.68
N LYS A 71 -3.85 -1.55 4.37
CA LYS A 71 -4.65 -2.67 3.88
C LYS A 71 -4.02 -4.03 4.23
N ALA A 72 -2.71 -4.19 4.08
CA ALA A 72 -2.03 -5.42 4.48
C ALA A 72 -2.16 -5.67 6.00
N ALA A 73 -2.05 -4.62 6.83
CA ALA A 73 -2.27 -4.70 8.27
C ALA A 73 -3.70 -5.17 8.59
N LEU A 74 -4.69 -4.62 7.92
CA LEU A 74 -6.09 -5.02 8.08
C LEU A 74 -6.31 -6.49 7.70
N VAL A 75 -5.76 -6.94 6.57
CA VAL A 75 -5.83 -8.35 6.13
C VAL A 75 -5.16 -9.28 7.14
N MET A 76 -3.99 -8.90 7.67
CA MET A 76 -3.28 -9.67 8.69
C MET A 76 -4.10 -9.79 9.99
N THR A 77 -4.71 -8.70 10.42
CA THR A 77 -5.61 -8.66 11.59
C THR A 77 -6.82 -9.56 11.40
N ARG A 78 -7.49 -9.49 10.25
CA ARG A 78 -8.63 -10.37 9.93
C ARG A 78 -8.27 -11.85 9.91
N LYS A 79 -7.04 -12.17 9.54
CA LYS A 79 -6.49 -13.53 9.60
C LYS A 79 -6.10 -13.97 11.02
N GLY A 80 -6.35 -13.14 12.04
CA GLY A 80 -6.14 -13.47 13.45
C GLY A 80 -4.78 -13.10 14.02
N THR A 81 -3.99 -12.26 13.32
CA THR A 81 -2.76 -11.66 13.85
C THR A 81 -2.94 -10.14 13.87
N PRO A 82 -3.24 -9.53 15.03
CA PRO A 82 -3.41 -8.09 15.13
C PRO A 82 -2.17 -7.35 14.62
N ALA A 83 -2.34 -6.46 13.66
CA ALA A 83 -1.25 -5.76 13.02
C ALA A 83 -1.57 -4.28 12.77
N SER A 84 -0.53 -3.46 12.73
CA SER A 84 -0.58 -2.03 12.40
C SER A 84 0.30 -1.72 11.18
N THR A 85 0.37 -0.46 10.76
CA THR A 85 1.39 -0.06 9.80
C THR A 85 2.71 0.22 10.52
N ILE A 86 3.83 -0.04 9.84
CA ILE A 86 5.16 0.32 10.38
C ILE A 86 5.20 1.82 10.72
N HIS A 87 4.64 2.68 9.85
CA HIS A 87 4.57 4.12 10.09
C HIS A 87 3.86 4.47 11.40
N SER A 88 2.67 3.89 11.66
CA SER A 88 1.94 4.16 12.90
C SER A 88 2.61 3.59 14.14
N LEU A 89 3.44 2.55 13.95
CA LEU A 89 4.15 1.90 15.04
C LEU A 89 5.35 2.72 15.52
N ILE A 90 6.17 3.27 14.60
CA ILE A 90 7.44 3.88 14.95
C ILE A 90 7.50 5.39 14.77
N TYR A 91 6.53 6.01 14.11
CA TYR A 91 6.53 7.46 13.90
C TYR A 91 5.35 8.14 14.61
N ARG A 92 5.58 9.38 14.98
CA ARG A 92 4.53 10.33 15.35
C ARG A 92 4.43 11.42 14.30
N VAL A 93 3.23 11.89 14.06
CA VAL A 93 3.00 13.04 13.20
C VAL A 93 3.42 14.30 13.97
N SER A 94 4.31 15.08 13.38
CA SER A 94 4.67 16.41 13.85
C SER A 94 4.12 17.42 12.86
N GLU A 95 3.24 18.29 13.34
CA GLU A 95 2.77 19.45 12.59
C GLU A 95 3.57 20.68 13.04
N ALA A 96 3.89 21.55 12.07
CA ALA A 96 4.53 22.81 12.41
C ALA A 96 3.60 23.67 13.29
N THR A 97 4.20 24.30 14.27
CA THR A 97 3.50 25.22 15.16
C THR A 97 3.06 26.49 14.41
N HIS A 98 1.99 27.14 14.88
CA HIS A 98 1.56 28.44 14.34
C HIS A 98 2.71 29.46 14.34
N ALA A 99 3.56 29.44 15.38
CA ALA A 99 4.72 30.34 15.49
C ALA A 99 5.76 30.11 14.39
N GLU A 100 6.03 28.86 14.00
CA GLU A 100 6.96 28.55 12.89
C GLU A 100 6.38 28.97 11.54
N ILE A 101 5.08 28.77 11.35
CA ILE A 101 4.36 29.19 10.14
C ILE A 101 4.38 30.72 10.01
N ASP A 102 4.08 31.44 11.08
CA ASP A 102 4.03 32.89 11.12
C ASP A 102 5.42 33.49 10.92
N LYS A 103 6.48 32.84 11.42
CA LYS A 103 7.87 33.24 11.15
C LYS A 103 8.20 33.20 9.66
N VAL A 104 7.86 32.10 8.97
CA VAL A 104 8.11 31.99 7.52
C VAL A 104 7.27 32.99 6.73
N LYS A 105 5.99 33.20 7.10
CA LYS A 105 5.14 34.23 6.47
C LYS A 105 5.69 35.63 6.65
N LYS A 106 6.23 35.94 7.83
CA LYS A 106 6.86 37.24 8.10
C LYS A 106 8.11 37.43 7.24
N GLU A 107 8.99 36.43 7.13
CA GLU A 107 10.18 36.49 6.26
C GLU A 107 9.79 36.70 4.78
N ILE A 108 8.74 36.04 4.31
CA ILE A 108 8.19 36.25 2.95
C ILE A 108 7.70 37.69 2.78
N GLY A 109 6.98 38.24 3.75
CA GLY A 109 6.49 39.63 3.72
C GLY A 109 7.63 40.65 3.66
N GLU A 110 8.67 40.44 4.44
CA GLU A 110 9.89 41.29 4.48
C GLU A 110 10.63 41.28 3.14
N ILE A 111 10.76 40.11 2.50
CA ILE A 111 11.41 40.01 1.18
C ILE A 111 10.54 40.67 0.10
N LYS A 112 9.23 40.45 0.10
CA LYS A 112 8.32 41.10 -0.87
C LYS A 112 8.38 42.61 -0.79
N SER A 113 8.48 43.15 0.41
CA SER A 113 8.64 44.62 0.58
C SER A 113 10.02 45.14 0.11
N LYS A 114 11.10 44.37 0.26
CA LYS A 114 12.42 44.71 -0.23
C LYS A 114 12.55 44.66 -1.75
N LEU A 115 11.89 43.71 -2.41
CA LEU A 115 11.94 43.54 -3.86
C LEU A 115 11.44 44.77 -4.63
N THR A 116 10.64 45.62 -4.01
CA THR A 116 10.16 46.87 -4.61
C THR A 116 11.22 47.97 -4.74
N THR A 117 12.38 47.84 -4.05
CA THR A 117 13.40 48.84 -3.89
C THR A 117 14.80 48.44 -4.33
N LEU A 118 14.99 47.19 -4.78
CA LEU A 118 16.31 46.63 -5.11
C LEU A 118 16.70 46.81 -6.57
N ASP A 119 18.03 46.88 -6.81
CA ASP A 119 18.59 46.84 -8.16
C ASP A 119 18.53 45.44 -8.80
N SER A 120 18.87 45.35 -10.10
CA SER A 120 18.63 44.13 -10.89
C SER A 120 19.31 42.85 -10.39
N THR A 121 20.51 42.98 -9.77
CA THR A 121 21.29 41.80 -9.33
C THR A 121 20.83 41.34 -7.95
N ALA A 122 20.62 42.28 -7.02
CA ALA A 122 20.07 41.99 -5.70
C ALA A 122 18.61 41.49 -5.80
N HIS A 123 17.83 41.97 -6.77
CA HIS A 123 16.48 41.54 -7.04
C HIS A 123 16.40 40.05 -7.39
N LEU A 124 17.24 39.53 -8.29
CA LEU A 124 17.31 38.12 -8.66
C LEU A 124 17.64 37.20 -7.48
N LEU A 125 18.52 37.63 -6.60
CA LEU A 125 18.90 36.85 -5.42
C LEU A 125 17.77 36.75 -4.40
N GLU A 126 17.11 37.86 -4.10
CA GLU A 126 15.97 37.91 -3.19
C GLU A 126 14.72 37.22 -3.80
N GLU A 127 14.52 37.26 -5.11
CA GLU A 127 13.48 36.51 -5.80
C GLU A 127 13.70 34.98 -5.66
N SER A 128 14.94 34.51 -5.81
CA SER A 128 15.29 33.09 -5.58
C SER A 128 15.04 32.68 -4.12
N ARG A 129 15.37 33.55 -3.18
CA ARG A 129 15.11 33.33 -1.75
C ARG A 129 13.60 33.32 -1.44
N LEU A 130 12.83 34.23 -2.05
CA LEU A 130 11.38 34.26 -1.94
C LEU A 130 10.75 32.94 -2.41
N ARG A 131 11.15 32.46 -3.59
CA ARG A 131 10.68 31.16 -4.10
C ARG A 131 11.00 30.01 -3.15
N SER A 132 12.21 29.99 -2.58
CA SER A 132 12.62 28.98 -1.60
C SER A 132 11.75 29.03 -0.33
N LEU A 133 11.43 30.22 0.18
CA LEU A 133 10.58 30.39 1.36
C LEU A 133 9.12 30.07 1.06
N GLU A 134 8.61 30.41 -0.13
CA GLU A 134 7.26 30.03 -0.56
C GLU A 134 7.14 28.52 -0.69
N LEU A 135 8.15 27.82 -1.22
CA LEU A 135 8.23 26.36 -1.21
C LEU A 135 8.26 25.81 0.22
N ARG A 136 9.09 26.40 1.09
CA ARG A 136 9.16 26.02 2.50
C ARG A 136 7.82 26.22 3.22
N LEU A 137 7.10 27.32 2.94
CA LEU A 137 5.78 27.56 3.52
C LEU A 137 4.76 26.48 3.13
N VAL A 138 4.87 25.97 1.91
CA VAL A 138 4.05 24.83 1.47
C VAL A 138 4.44 23.54 2.17
N ASP A 139 5.75 23.29 2.30
CA ASP A 139 6.25 22.05 2.90
C ASP A 139 6.04 22.04 4.42
N ILE A 140 6.09 23.19 5.10
CA ILE A 140 5.89 23.29 6.55
C ILE A 140 4.47 22.90 6.98
N HIS A 141 3.51 22.98 6.07
CA HIS A 141 2.13 22.53 6.29
C HIS A 141 1.94 21.03 6.10
N LYS A 142 2.93 20.34 5.51
CA LYS A 142 2.86 18.89 5.39
C LYS A 142 3.19 18.25 6.73
N PRO A 143 2.39 17.30 7.20
CA PRO A 143 2.76 16.56 8.39
C PRO A 143 4.10 15.85 8.15
N THR A 144 5.06 16.08 9.03
CA THR A 144 6.34 15.36 9.03
C THR A 144 6.24 14.16 9.96
N PHE A 145 6.82 13.05 9.55
CA PHE A 145 6.93 11.87 10.39
C PHE A 145 8.25 11.93 11.15
N VAL A 146 8.16 11.98 12.47
CA VAL A 146 9.32 12.00 13.38
C VAL A 146 9.34 10.70 14.16
N LEU A 147 10.52 10.10 14.29
CA LEU A 147 10.68 8.86 15.06
C LEU A 147 10.10 9.05 16.47
N ASN A 148 9.27 8.12 16.90
CA ASN A 148 8.63 8.15 18.21
C ASN A 148 9.46 7.37 19.23
N ASP A 149 10.34 8.05 19.92
CA ASP A 149 11.17 7.44 20.97
C ASP A 149 10.37 6.83 22.13
N GLN A 150 9.09 7.17 22.27
CA GLN A 150 8.18 6.61 23.27
C GLN A 150 7.23 5.56 22.67
N SER A 151 7.59 5.01 21.51
CA SER A 151 6.81 3.93 20.88
C SER A 151 6.74 2.70 21.77
N ILE A 152 5.57 2.03 21.74
CA ILE A 152 5.35 0.71 22.38
C ILE A 152 6.31 -0.38 21.88
N VAL A 153 7.01 -0.14 20.77
CA VAL A 153 8.10 -1.01 20.29
C VAL A 153 9.16 -1.25 21.36
N ARG A 154 9.42 -0.28 22.23
CA ARG A 154 10.40 -0.40 23.32
C ARG A 154 10.07 -1.51 24.31
N ASP A 155 8.80 -1.79 24.50
CA ASP A 155 8.34 -2.75 25.51
C ASP A 155 8.05 -4.13 24.88
N ALA A 156 7.98 -4.24 23.56
CA ALA A 156 7.73 -5.50 22.87
C ALA A 156 8.88 -6.49 23.00
N ALA A 157 8.54 -7.79 23.08
CA ALA A 157 9.49 -8.88 23.06
C ALA A 157 9.96 -9.20 21.64
N LEU A 158 9.09 -9.05 20.65
CA LEU A 158 9.34 -9.36 19.24
C LEU A 158 8.59 -8.40 18.33
N ILE A 159 9.24 -7.91 17.28
CA ILE A 159 8.59 -7.24 16.16
C ILE A 159 8.44 -8.23 15.02
N VAL A 160 7.25 -8.35 14.47
CA VAL A 160 6.96 -9.17 13.29
C VAL A 160 6.63 -8.27 12.12
N LEU A 161 7.38 -8.37 11.04
CA LEU A 161 7.14 -7.60 9.81
C LEU A 161 6.71 -8.53 8.69
N ASP A 162 5.58 -8.26 8.06
CA ASP A 162 5.13 -8.96 6.86
C ASP A 162 5.05 -8.00 5.67
N GLU A 163 5.08 -8.53 4.45
CA GLU A 163 5.08 -7.77 3.19
C GLU A 163 6.20 -6.71 3.14
N VAL A 164 7.42 -7.10 3.56
CA VAL A 164 8.57 -6.17 3.71
C VAL A 164 9.21 -5.72 2.41
N SER A 165 8.77 -6.21 1.26
CA SER A 165 9.33 -5.87 -0.05
C SER A 165 9.30 -4.36 -0.34
N MET A 166 8.40 -3.61 0.31
CA MET A 166 8.24 -2.17 0.15
C MET A 166 8.96 -1.32 1.21
N VAL A 167 9.65 -1.92 2.18
CA VAL A 167 10.34 -1.18 3.26
C VAL A 167 11.68 -0.66 2.77
N GLY A 168 11.84 0.66 2.73
CA GLY A 168 13.07 1.33 2.34
C GLY A 168 14.09 1.46 3.49
N ASP A 169 15.31 1.87 3.15
CA ASP A 169 16.47 1.90 4.06
C ASP A 169 16.28 2.81 5.29
N GLU A 170 15.63 3.95 5.13
CA GLU A 170 15.38 4.89 6.23
C GLU A 170 14.50 4.24 7.31
N MET A 171 13.35 3.72 6.90
CA MET A 171 12.42 3.06 7.81
C MET A 171 13.03 1.81 8.46
N ALA A 172 13.84 1.05 7.72
CA ALA A 172 14.55 -0.10 8.27
C ALA A 172 15.56 0.31 9.34
N ARG A 173 16.34 1.38 9.11
CA ARG A 173 17.27 1.94 10.12
C ARG A 173 16.55 2.38 11.38
N ASP A 174 15.42 3.06 11.23
CA ASP A 174 14.59 3.54 12.34
C ASP A 174 14.03 2.36 13.17
N LEU A 175 13.58 1.29 12.51
CA LEU A 175 13.14 0.07 13.17
C LEU A 175 14.28 -0.61 13.93
N LEU A 176 15.45 -0.73 13.30
CA LEU A 176 16.64 -1.36 13.90
C LEU A 176 17.15 -0.58 15.12
N ALA A 177 16.99 0.75 15.14
CA ALA A 177 17.42 1.61 16.24
C ALA A 177 16.72 1.30 17.57
N PHE A 178 15.55 0.66 17.56
CA PHE A 178 14.89 0.20 18.79
C PHE A 178 15.61 -0.98 19.48
N GLY A 179 16.54 -1.64 18.79
CA GLY A 179 17.31 -2.75 19.37
C GLY A 179 16.52 -4.02 19.68
N LYS A 180 15.27 -4.12 19.20
CA LYS A 180 14.40 -5.28 19.44
C LYS A 180 14.62 -6.38 18.41
N PRO A 181 14.39 -7.66 18.78
CA PRO A 181 14.36 -8.74 17.81
C PRO A 181 13.29 -8.49 16.75
N ILE A 182 13.64 -8.73 15.49
CA ILE A 182 12.74 -8.51 14.34
C ILE A 182 12.64 -9.80 13.52
N LEU A 183 11.45 -10.37 13.46
CA LEU A 183 11.11 -11.44 12.52
C LEU A 183 10.57 -10.82 11.24
N VAL A 184 11.21 -11.09 10.13
CA VAL A 184 10.85 -10.56 8.81
C VAL A 184 10.29 -11.66 7.94
N LEU A 185 9.09 -11.47 7.43
CA LEU A 185 8.46 -12.31 6.41
C LEU A 185 8.46 -11.55 5.08
N GLY A 186 8.94 -12.19 4.02
CA GLY A 186 9.06 -11.54 2.71
C GLY A 186 8.92 -12.48 1.54
N ASP A 187 8.74 -11.89 0.39
CA ASP A 187 8.74 -12.58 -0.89
C ASP A 187 9.73 -11.86 -1.84
N PRO A 188 10.90 -12.46 -2.10
CA PRO A 188 11.94 -11.83 -2.92
C PRO A 188 11.56 -11.74 -4.40
N GLY A 189 10.51 -12.45 -4.83
CA GLY A 189 9.96 -12.36 -6.18
C GLY A 189 9.07 -11.14 -6.42
N GLN A 190 8.61 -10.47 -5.37
CA GLN A 190 7.75 -9.31 -5.49
C GLN A 190 8.50 -8.02 -5.86
N LEU A 191 7.73 -7.00 -6.28
CA LEU A 191 8.25 -5.68 -6.58
C LEU A 191 8.90 -5.02 -5.36
N PRO A 192 10.09 -4.43 -5.50
CA PRO A 192 10.71 -3.58 -4.49
C PRO A 192 9.96 -2.25 -4.35
N PRO A 193 10.34 -1.39 -3.38
CA PRO A 193 9.79 -0.05 -3.26
C PRO A 193 10.09 0.79 -4.53
N ILE A 194 9.27 1.82 -4.78
CA ILE A 194 9.43 2.71 -5.95
C ILE A 194 10.78 3.44 -5.94
N LYS A 195 11.32 3.72 -4.75
CA LYS A 195 12.63 4.36 -4.56
C LYS A 195 13.54 3.45 -3.73
N GLY A 196 14.68 3.10 -4.29
CA GLY A 196 15.65 2.20 -3.66
C GLY A 196 15.27 0.72 -3.77
N ASP A 197 16.02 -0.10 -3.10
CA ASP A 197 15.79 -1.54 -3.00
C ASP A 197 15.15 -1.86 -1.64
N GLY A 198 14.44 -2.98 -1.52
CA GLY A 198 13.82 -3.38 -0.27
C GLY A 198 14.87 -3.71 0.80
N ALA A 199 14.99 -2.88 1.83
CA ALA A 199 16.06 -2.96 2.83
C ALA A 199 16.19 -4.32 3.51
N PHE A 200 15.06 -4.98 3.78
CA PHE A 200 15.08 -6.31 4.41
C PHE A 200 15.23 -7.45 3.41
N THR A 201 14.96 -7.21 2.12
CA THR A 201 14.97 -8.25 1.08
C THR A 201 16.30 -8.39 0.35
N GLN A 202 17.26 -7.47 0.56
CA GLN A 202 18.60 -7.54 -0.03
C GLN A 202 19.51 -8.58 0.62
N ALA A 203 19.35 -8.81 1.92
CA ALA A 203 20.16 -9.77 2.63
C ALA A 203 19.66 -11.21 2.39
N GLU A 204 20.59 -12.16 2.42
CA GLU A 204 20.25 -13.58 2.36
C GLU A 204 19.26 -13.95 3.49
N PRO A 205 18.23 -14.72 3.19
CA PRO A 205 17.31 -15.18 4.22
C PRO A 205 17.95 -16.26 5.11
N ASP A 206 17.58 -16.24 6.39
CA ASP A 206 17.92 -17.34 7.31
C ASP A 206 17.19 -18.62 6.92
N ILE A 207 16.00 -18.45 6.32
CA ILE A 207 15.21 -19.57 5.76
C ILE A 207 14.54 -19.11 4.46
N MET A 208 14.69 -19.93 3.43
CA MET A 208 13.96 -19.80 2.17
C MET A 208 12.95 -20.94 2.02
N LEU A 209 11.65 -20.60 2.02
CA LEU A 209 10.57 -21.54 1.79
C LEU A 209 10.35 -21.69 0.28
N THR A 210 10.84 -22.78 -0.28
CA THR A 210 10.73 -23.09 -1.69
C THR A 210 9.58 -24.06 -2.01
N GLU A 211 9.13 -24.82 -1.01
CA GLU A 211 8.04 -25.79 -1.18
C GLU A 211 6.70 -25.02 -1.32
N ILE A 212 6.02 -25.29 -2.41
CA ILE A 212 4.66 -24.85 -2.64
C ILE A 212 3.74 -25.96 -2.11
N HIS A 213 2.81 -25.63 -1.20
CA HIS A 213 1.90 -26.63 -0.64
C HIS A 213 1.05 -27.28 -1.72
N ARG A 214 0.69 -28.56 -1.57
CA ARG A 214 -0.03 -29.38 -2.55
C ARG A 214 -1.21 -28.65 -3.19
N GLN A 215 -2.05 -27.99 -2.41
CA GLN A 215 -3.19 -27.22 -2.93
C GLN A 215 -2.78 -26.01 -3.78
N ALA A 216 -1.67 -25.35 -3.42
CA ALA A 216 -1.14 -24.23 -4.20
C ALA A 216 -0.33 -24.73 -5.43
N GLY A 217 0.31 -25.88 -5.34
CA GLY A 217 1.09 -26.48 -6.45
C GLY A 217 0.23 -26.93 -7.63
N GLU A 218 -1.04 -27.24 -7.42
CA GLU A 218 -2.02 -27.54 -8.47
C GLU A 218 -2.63 -26.30 -9.12
N SER A 219 -2.50 -25.13 -8.48
CA SER A 219 -3.06 -23.87 -8.97
C SER A 219 -2.35 -23.40 -10.26
N ALA A 220 -3.12 -23.20 -11.32
CA ALA A 220 -2.63 -22.60 -12.55
C ALA A 220 -2.07 -21.21 -12.32
N ILE A 221 -2.63 -20.42 -11.40
CA ILE A 221 -2.14 -19.09 -11.02
C ILE A 221 -0.71 -19.16 -10.50
N ILE A 222 -0.43 -20.07 -9.55
CA ILE A 222 0.90 -20.23 -8.97
C ILE A 222 1.90 -20.74 -10.03
N ARG A 223 1.45 -21.64 -10.92
CA ARG A 223 2.27 -22.11 -12.02
C ARG A 223 2.67 -20.97 -12.98
N LEU A 224 1.71 -20.10 -13.35
CA LEU A 224 1.99 -18.94 -14.20
C LEU A 224 2.86 -17.89 -13.48
N ALA A 225 2.62 -17.65 -12.20
CA ALA A 225 3.48 -16.80 -11.38
C ALA A 225 4.93 -17.32 -11.35
N THR A 226 5.11 -18.64 -11.23
CA THR A 226 6.44 -19.28 -11.28
C THR A 226 7.12 -19.06 -12.62
N LEU A 227 6.41 -19.26 -13.74
CA LEU A 227 6.94 -18.96 -15.07
C LEU A 227 7.40 -17.50 -15.20
N ALA A 228 6.58 -16.55 -14.74
CA ALA A 228 6.92 -15.13 -14.75
C ALA A 228 8.20 -14.85 -13.96
N ARG A 229 8.31 -15.39 -12.74
CA ARG A 229 9.48 -15.23 -11.87
C ARG A 229 10.75 -15.84 -12.47
N GLU A 230 10.63 -16.98 -13.15
CA GLU A 230 11.75 -17.68 -13.79
C GLU A 230 12.11 -17.12 -15.16
N HIS A 231 11.57 -15.98 -15.55
CA HIS A 231 11.76 -15.36 -16.88
C HIS A 231 11.33 -16.25 -18.03
N ARG A 232 10.42 -17.17 -17.79
CA ARG A 232 9.89 -18.09 -18.81
C ARG A 232 8.63 -17.51 -19.45
N PRO A 233 8.44 -17.71 -20.76
CA PRO A 233 7.24 -17.21 -21.43
C PRO A 233 5.99 -17.94 -20.93
N ILE A 234 4.92 -17.17 -20.70
CA ILE A 234 3.60 -17.71 -20.43
C ILE A 234 2.90 -17.93 -21.79
N PRO A 235 2.48 -19.15 -22.12
CA PRO A 235 1.77 -19.42 -23.38
C PRO A 235 0.39 -18.73 -23.42
N TYR A 236 -0.09 -18.41 -24.61
CA TYR A 236 -1.48 -18.00 -24.82
C TYR A 236 -2.43 -19.19 -24.69
N GLY A 237 -3.67 -18.91 -24.29
CA GLY A 237 -4.74 -19.87 -24.18
C GLY A 237 -5.26 -20.05 -22.77
N GLU A 238 -6.03 -21.11 -22.59
CA GLU A 238 -6.58 -21.56 -21.32
C GLU A 238 -5.54 -22.37 -20.54
N HIS A 239 -5.41 -22.03 -19.27
CA HIS A 239 -4.53 -22.73 -18.32
C HIS A 239 -5.31 -23.45 -17.22
N ASP A 240 -6.55 -22.99 -16.98
CA ASP A 240 -7.56 -23.56 -16.11
C ASP A 240 -8.90 -22.87 -16.42
N THR A 241 -10.02 -23.37 -15.91
CA THR A 241 -11.38 -22.85 -16.16
C THR A 241 -11.50 -21.33 -16.01
N PHE A 242 -10.77 -20.73 -15.07
CA PHE A 242 -10.79 -19.29 -14.80
C PHE A 242 -9.41 -18.63 -14.98
N VAL A 243 -8.47 -19.29 -15.67
CA VAL A 243 -7.10 -18.81 -15.85
C VAL A 243 -6.73 -18.79 -17.30
N TRP A 244 -6.56 -17.59 -17.86
CA TRP A 244 -6.33 -17.35 -19.28
C TRP A 244 -5.18 -16.39 -19.55
N LYS A 245 -4.49 -16.59 -20.67
CA LYS A 245 -3.69 -15.52 -21.29
C LYS A 245 -4.20 -15.29 -22.72
N MET A 246 -4.46 -14.03 -23.04
CA MET A 246 -5.00 -13.65 -24.35
C MET A 246 -4.52 -12.26 -24.80
N PRO A 247 -4.63 -11.93 -26.11
CA PRO A 247 -4.37 -10.59 -26.61
C PRO A 247 -5.31 -9.55 -25.98
N ARG A 248 -4.82 -8.33 -25.79
CA ARG A 248 -5.60 -7.21 -25.17
C ARG A 248 -6.92 -6.95 -25.86
N ASN A 249 -6.95 -7.09 -27.18
CA ASN A 249 -8.16 -6.81 -27.97
C ASN A 249 -9.28 -7.84 -27.79
N ASN A 250 -9.03 -8.93 -27.08
CA ASN A 250 -10.04 -9.96 -26.85
C ASN A 250 -10.94 -9.65 -25.65
N VAL A 251 -10.66 -8.60 -24.87
CA VAL A 251 -11.45 -8.20 -23.72
C VAL A 251 -11.82 -6.72 -23.83
N THR A 252 -13.11 -6.45 -23.80
CA THR A 252 -13.61 -5.06 -23.86
C THR A 252 -13.58 -4.36 -22.48
N PRO A 253 -13.64 -3.03 -22.42
CA PRO A 253 -13.74 -2.30 -21.15
C PRO A 253 -14.94 -2.74 -20.28
N GLU A 254 -16.09 -3.09 -20.89
CA GLU A 254 -17.28 -3.61 -20.19
C GLU A 254 -17.00 -4.97 -19.55
N GLN A 255 -16.28 -5.84 -20.26
CA GLN A 255 -15.86 -7.13 -19.72
C GLN A 255 -14.84 -6.96 -18.59
N MET A 256 -13.91 -6.00 -18.73
CA MET A 256 -12.95 -5.67 -17.66
C MET A 256 -13.66 -5.19 -16.40
N LEU A 257 -14.66 -4.32 -16.55
CA LEU A 257 -15.44 -3.78 -15.43
C LEU A 257 -16.16 -4.87 -14.63
N LYS A 258 -16.63 -5.92 -15.31
CA LYS A 258 -17.37 -7.03 -14.70
C LYS A 258 -16.46 -8.21 -14.31
N GLY A 259 -15.26 -8.30 -14.88
CA GLY A 259 -14.42 -9.50 -14.80
C GLY A 259 -13.54 -9.58 -13.56
N GLY A 260 -13.41 -8.52 -12.77
CA GLY A 260 -12.58 -8.50 -11.57
C GLY A 260 -11.73 -7.25 -11.42
N GLN A 261 -10.69 -7.32 -10.58
CA GLN A 261 -9.80 -6.19 -10.36
C GLN A 261 -8.77 -6.08 -11.48
N VAL A 262 -8.78 -4.95 -12.19
CA VAL A 262 -7.78 -4.68 -13.23
C VAL A 262 -6.49 -4.16 -12.58
N ILE A 263 -5.36 -4.78 -12.90
CA ILE A 263 -4.02 -4.40 -12.41
C ILE A 263 -3.13 -4.08 -13.60
N CYS A 264 -2.47 -2.92 -13.59
CA CYS A 264 -1.53 -2.48 -14.60
C CYS A 264 -0.21 -2.01 -13.96
N GLY A 265 0.79 -1.69 -14.79
CA GLY A 265 2.10 -1.24 -14.32
C GLY A 265 2.17 0.26 -14.08
N ARG A 266 1.67 1.06 -15.03
CA ARG A 266 1.91 2.51 -15.11
C ARG A 266 0.68 3.32 -14.74
N ASN A 267 0.91 4.51 -14.17
CA ASN A 267 -0.21 5.43 -13.86
C ASN A 267 -0.94 5.90 -15.13
N VAL A 268 -0.23 6.13 -16.23
CA VAL A 268 -0.85 6.51 -17.52
C VAL A 268 -1.81 5.42 -18.00
N THR A 269 -1.40 4.15 -17.94
CA THR A 269 -2.24 3.00 -18.28
C THR A 269 -3.44 2.89 -17.34
N ARG A 270 -3.23 3.08 -16.03
CA ARG A 270 -4.30 3.10 -15.03
C ARG A 270 -5.37 4.15 -15.34
N ILE A 271 -4.96 5.37 -15.69
CA ILE A 271 -5.86 6.47 -16.04
C ILE A 271 -6.65 6.09 -17.31
N MET A 272 -5.96 5.65 -18.36
CA MET A 272 -6.57 5.21 -19.62
C MET A 272 -7.64 4.12 -19.38
N LEU A 273 -7.30 3.09 -18.60
CA LEU A 273 -8.21 1.98 -18.31
C LEU A 273 -9.42 2.41 -17.49
N ASN A 274 -9.23 3.24 -16.46
CA ASN A 274 -10.34 3.77 -15.68
C ASN A 274 -11.29 4.60 -16.56
N ASN A 275 -10.75 5.47 -17.43
CA ASN A 275 -11.56 6.27 -18.34
C ASN A 275 -12.33 5.40 -19.35
N ALA A 276 -11.69 4.36 -19.91
CA ALA A 276 -12.35 3.43 -20.82
C ALA A 276 -13.49 2.67 -20.13
N MET A 277 -13.27 2.18 -18.91
CA MET A 277 -14.29 1.48 -18.12
C MET A 277 -15.43 2.40 -17.67
N LYS A 278 -15.13 3.65 -17.30
CA LYS A 278 -16.17 4.66 -16.99
C LYS A 278 -17.04 4.94 -18.21
N HIS A 279 -16.42 5.11 -19.38
CA HIS A 279 -17.15 5.32 -20.62
C HIS A 279 -18.06 4.14 -20.94
N ALA A 280 -17.56 2.91 -20.76
CA ALA A 280 -18.33 1.69 -20.92
C ALA A 280 -19.47 1.54 -19.90
N ALA A 281 -19.31 2.11 -18.71
CA ALA A 281 -20.35 2.16 -17.66
C ALA A 281 -21.32 3.35 -17.84
N GLU A 282 -21.18 4.13 -18.92
CA GLU A 282 -21.98 5.33 -19.19
C GLU A 282 -21.87 6.40 -18.07
N ILE A 283 -20.70 6.50 -17.41
CA ILE A 283 -20.43 7.51 -16.38
C ILE A 283 -19.85 8.76 -17.04
N PRO A 284 -20.63 9.83 -17.24
CA PRO A 284 -20.16 11.01 -17.96
C PRO A 284 -19.30 11.95 -17.11
N GLN A 285 -19.42 11.87 -15.78
CA GLN A 285 -18.75 12.78 -14.86
C GLN A 285 -17.28 12.44 -14.69
N ALA A 286 -16.45 13.46 -14.47
CA ALA A 286 -15.04 13.32 -14.15
C ALA A 286 -14.78 12.76 -12.74
N TYR A 287 -15.78 12.75 -11.87
CA TYR A 287 -15.74 12.21 -10.51
C TYR A 287 -16.93 11.25 -10.30
N PRO A 288 -16.90 10.41 -9.25
CA PRO A 288 -18.03 9.52 -8.93
C PRO A 288 -19.33 10.29 -8.73
N ALA A 289 -20.41 9.79 -9.30
CA ALA A 289 -21.70 10.47 -9.30
C ALA A 289 -22.88 9.56 -8.91
N GLY A 290 -22.64 8.25 -8.75
CA GLY A 290 -23.70 7.29 -8.57
C GLY A 290 -23.40 6.19 -7.55
N LYS A 291 -24.46 5.43 -7.27
CA LYS A 291 -24.40 4.24 -6.42
C LYS A 291 -23.59 3.12 -7.08
N GLY A 292 -22.80 2.39 -6.28
CA GLY A 292 -22.00 1.26 -6.73
C GLY A 292 -20.67 1.63 -7.38
N GLU A 293 -20.34 2.92 -7.46
CA GLU A 293 -19.06 3.35 -8.01
C GLU A 293 -17.90 3.04 -7.05
N LYS A 294 -16.84 2.48 -7.62
CA LYS A 294 -15.69 1.98 -6.87
C LYS A 294 -14.54 2.99 -6.87
N ILE A 295 -14.07 3.32 -5.67
CA ILE A 295 -12.92 4.20 -5.47
C ILE A 295 -11.87 3.51 -4.59
N ILE A 296 -10.62 3.99 -4.64
CA ILE A 296 -9.52 3.53 -3.77
C ILE A 296 -8.91 4.71 -3.02
N CYS A 297 -8.76 4.56 -1.71
CA CYS A 297 -8.24 5.60 -0.84
C CYS A 297 -6.74 5.82 -1.03
N LEU A 298 -6.33 7.09 -0.98
CA LEU A 298 -4.94 7.53 -1.12
C LEU A 298 -4.26 7.83 0.21
N LYS A 299 -5.05 8.11 1.26
CA LYS A 299 -4.55 8.46 2.59
C LYS A 299 -5.36 7.78 3.70
N ASN A 300 -4.71 7.63 4.84
CA ASN A 300 -5.38 7.16 6.05
C ASN A 300 -6.30 8.26 6.61
N ARG A 301 -7.49 7.85 7.04
CA ARG A 301 -8.45 8.59 7.86
C ARG A 301 -8.80 7.71 9.05
N ASN A 302 -7.86 7.65 10.01
CA ASN A 302 -7.97 6.76 11.17
C ASN A 302 -9.18 7.12 12.05
N ASP A 303 -9.61 8.37 12.01
CA ASP A 303 -10.81 8.88 12.70
C ASP A 303 -12.11 8.19 12.24
N ILE A 304 -12.15 7.71 11.02
CA ILE A 304 -13.30 7.00 10.41
C ILE A 304 -12.94 5.58 9.95
N GLY A 305 -11.80 5.05 10.36
CA GLY A 305 -11.38 3.67 10.04
C GLY A 305 -10.94 3.42 8.60
N ILE A 306 -10.72 4.46 7.79
CA ILE A 306 -10.26 4.34 6.41
C ILE A 306 -8.74 4.34 6.35
N VAL A 307 -8.17 3.37 5.62
CA VAL A 307 -6.72 3.26 5.42
C VAL A 307 -6.34 3.42 3.94
N ASN A 308 -5.11 3.87 3.70
CA ASN A 308 -4.57 3.97 2.34
C ASN A 308 -4.58 2.60 1.64
N GLY A 309 -5.10 2.58 0.41
CA GLY A 309 -5.27 1.36 -0.37
C GLY A 309 -6.58 0.61 -0.11
N MET A 310 -7.42 1.06 0.81
CA MET A 310 -8.75 0.51 1.02
C MET A 310 -9.66 0.88 -0.15
N PHE A 311 -10.41 -0.10 -0.64
CA PHE A 311 -11.48 0.15 -1.59
C PHE A 311 -12.74 0.56 -0.87
N LEU A 312 -13.46 1.47 -1.49
CA LEU A 312 -14.75 1.94 -1.02
C LEU A 312 -15.74 1.90 -2.17
N GLU A 313 -16.97 1.56 -1.84
CA GLU A 313 -18.13 1.66 -2.72
C GLU A 313 -18.99 2.82 -2.27
N LEU A 314 -19.50 3.59 -3.24
CA LEU A 314 -20.37 4.73 -2.98
C LEU A 314 -21.81 4.28 -3.04
N ASP A 315 -22.59 4.50 -1.99
CA ASP A 315 -24.00 4.12 -1.94
C ASP A 315 -24.92 5.27 -2.38
N ASP A 316 -24.69 6.46 -1.86
CA ASP A 316 -25.44 7.67 -2.20
C ASP A 316 -24.46 8.83 -2.43
N VAL A 317 -24.61 9.54 -3.55
CA VAL A 317 -23.70 10.62 -3.95
C VAL A 317 -24.47 11.90 -4.17
N GLU A 318 -23.98 12.99 -3.58
CA GLU A 318 -24.55 14.32 -3.74
C GLU A 318 -23.44 15.31 -4.07
N ASP A 319 -23.56 16.02 -5.20
CA ASP A 319 -22.62 17.07 -5.52
C ASP A 319 -22.78 18.26 -4.55
N LYS A 320 -21.67 18.75 -4.00
CA LYS A 320 -21.69 19.86 -3.05
C LYS A 320 -21.12 21.15 -3.63
N ASN A 321 -19.96 21.07 -4.27
CA ASN A 321 -19.27 22.22 -4.85
C ASN A 321 -18.14 21.77 -5.80
N GLU A 322 -17.36 22.71 -6.32
CA GLU A 322 -16.23 22.41 -7.21
C GLU A 322 -15.12 21.57 -6.57
N ALA A 323 -14.97 21.61 -5.25
CA ALA A 323 -13.86 20.98 -4.54
C ALA A 323 -14.17 19.54 -4.07
N TYR A 324 -15.40 19.25 -3.65
CA TYR A 324 -15.79 17.96 -3.11
C TYR A 324 -17.25 17.59 -3.39
N PHE A 325 -17.54 16.31 -3.32
CA PHE A 325 -18.88 15.74 -3.27
C PHE A 325 -19.07 15.00 -1.93
N SER A 326 -20.32 14.79 -1.55
CA SER A 326 -20.71 14.05 -0.36
C SER A 326 -21.26 12.69 -0.76
N ALA A 327 -20.88 11.64 -0.03
CA ALA A 327 -21.39 10.30 -0.27
C ALA A 327 -21.57 9.51 1.01
N VAL A 328 -22.49 8.57 1.00
CA VAL A 328 -22.51 7.43 1.90
C VAL A 328 -21.50 6.43 1.36
N VAL A 329 -20.65 5.90 2.23
CA VAL A 329 -19.49 5.10 1.85
C VAL A 329 -19.57 3.74 2.52
N ARG A 330 -19.31 2.69 1.75
CA ARG A 330 -19.17 1.31 2.25
C ARG A 330 -17.76 0.80 2.00
N THR A 331 -17.30 -0.05 2.88
CA THR A 331 -16.07 -0.82 2.67
C THR A 331 -16.28 -1.89 1.60
N GLU A 332 -15.22 -2.53 1.15
CA GLU A 332 -15.31 -3.66 0.20
C GLU A 332 -16.05 -4.89 0.78
N ASP A 333 -16.26 -4.95 2.10
CA ASP A 333 -17.04 -5.98 2.78
C ASP A 333 -18.52 -5.61 2.91
N GLY A 334 -18.90 -4.42 2.44
CA GLY A 334 -20.27 -3.90 2.51
C GLY A 334 -20.59 -3.13 3.79
N ASP A 335 -19.65 -3.05 4.75
CA ASP A 335 -19.87 -2.35 6.01
C ASP A 335 -19.92 -0.83 5.78
N LEU A 336 -20.87 -0.16 6.43
CA LEU A 336 -20.94 1.29 6.43
C LEU A 336 -19.71 1.92 7.12
N VAL A 337 -19.21 2.98 6.52
CA VAL A 337 -18.21 3.84 7.16
C VAL A 337 -18.96 4.91 7.95
N GLY A 338 -19.17 4.65 9.23
CA GLY A 338 -19.89 5.54 10.14
C GLY A 338 -21.43 5.47 10.04
N GLY A 339 -22.07 5.78 11.15
CA GLY A 339 -23.53 5.75 11.27
C GLY A 339 -24.14 4.33 11.37
N THR A 340 -25.40 4.22 10.99
CA THR A 340 -26.19 2.96 10.94
C THR A 340 -26.89 2.85 9.61
N GLU A 341 -27.44 1.66 9.26
CA GLU A 341 -28.21 1.46 8.03
C GLU A 341 -29.43 2.39 7.95
N GLU A 342 -30.06 2.73 9.07
CA GLU A 342 -31.19 3.66 9.13
C GLU A 342 -30.76 5.14 9.03
N LYS A 343 -29.55 5.45 9.51
CA LYS A 343 -28.98 6.80 9.51
C LYS A 343 -27.49 6.74 9.16
N PRO A 344 -27.16 6.50 7.90
CA PRO A 344 -25.76 6.42 7.45
C PRO A 344 -25.07 7.80 7.56
N GLU A 345 -23.79 7.79 7.92
CA GLU A 345 -22.98 9.00 7.91
C GLU A 345 -22.55 9.31 6.49
N ARG A 346 -22.57 10.60 6.12
CA ARG A 346 -22.08 11.07 4.84
C ARG A 346 -20.69 11.64 4.99
N HIS A 347 -19.81 11.24 4.09
CA HIS A 347 -18.43 11.70 4.06
C HIS A 347 -18.18 12.58 2.84
N HIS A 348 -17.29 13.55 3.01
CA HIS A 348 -16.89 14.44 1.92
C HIS A 348 -15.64 13.89 1.24
N ILE A 349 -15.68 13.81 -0.09
CA ILE A 349 -14.61 13.22 -0.92
C ILE A 349 -14.08 14.30 -1.87
N TYR A 350 -12.77 14.47 -1.88
CA TYR A 350 -12.09 15.48 -2.70
C TYR A 350 -12.14 15.11 -4.18
N LYS A 351 -12.66 16.02 -5.03
CA LYS A 351 -12.82 15.81 -6.47
C LYS A 351 -11.52 15.85 -7.25
N GLY A 352 -10.56 16.68 -6.84
CA GLY A 352 -9.39 16.97 -7.65
C GLY A 352 -8.48 15.79 -7.95
N HIS A 353 -8.55 14.69 -7.20
CA HIS A 353 -7.78 13.48 -7.51
C HIS A 353 -8.39 12.64 -8.63
N PHE A 354 -9.63 12.87 -9.00
CA PHE A 354 -10.29 12.20 -10.13
C PHE A 354 -10.00 12.90 -11.46
N ASP A 355 -9.54 14.14 -11.42
CA ASP A 355 -9.17 14.93 -12.58
C ASP A 355 -7.69 14.67 -12.93
N ASP A 356 -7.43 14.08 -14.07
CA ASP A 356 -6.10 13.71 -14.55
C ASP A 356 -5.19 14.92 -14.74
N HIS A 357 -5.74 16.07 -15.12
CA HIS A 357 -4.99 17.32 -15.27
C HIS A 357 -4.52 17.90 -13.94
N VAL A 358 -5.25 17.64 -12.86
CA VAL A 358 -4.89 18.10 -11.50
C VAL A 358 -3.74 17.30 -10.92
N GLN A 359 -3.63 16.02 -11.24
CA GLN A 359 -2.49 15.19 -10.79
C GLN A 359 -1.17 15.66 -11.41
N ALA A 360 -1.22 16.35 -12.55
CA ALA A 360 -0.07 16.91 -13.24
C ALA A 360 0.26 18.34 -12.81
N ASP A 361 -0.62 19.03 -12.04
CA ASP A 361 -0.40 20.39 -11.56
C ASP A 361 -0.02 20.44 -10.07
N PRO A 362 1.29 20.54 -9.76
CA PRO A 362 1.76 20.65 -8.38
C PRO A 362 1.24 21.89 -7.64
N GLU A 363 0.95 22.99 -8.37
CA GLU A 363 0.47 24.24 -7.76
C GLU A 363 -0.98 24.11 -7.30
N ARG A 364 -1.82 23.41 -8.05
CA ARG A 364 -3.20 23.12 -7.61
C ARG A 364 -3.20 22.18 -6.41
N GLY A 365 -2.35 21.17 -6.40
CA GLY A 365 -2.16 20.29 -5.24
C GLY A 365 -1.77 21.05 -3.97
N ARG A 366 -1.06 22.17 -4.12
CA ARG A 366 -0.66 23.07 -3.01
C ARG A 366 -1.81 23.96 -2.56
N ARG A 367 -2.53 24.59 -3.48
CA ARG A 367 -3.71 25.42 -3.17
C ARG A 367 -4.77 24.63 -2.42
N ASP A 368 -4.97 23.39 -2.84
CA ASP A 368 -6.02 22.54 -2.29
C ASP A 368 -5.63 21.86 -0.97
N HIS A 369 -4.42 22.10 -0.44
CA HIS A 369 -3.96 21.46 0.82
C HIS A 369 -4.95 21.69 1.97
N TRP A 370 -5.41 22.91 2.13
CA TRP A 370 -6.39 23.26 3.17
C TRP A 370 -7.79 22.70 2.90
N ILE A 371 -8.17 22.65 1.61
CA ILE A 371 -9.46 22.08 1.20
C ILE A 371 -9.52 20.59 1.52
N LYS A 372 -8.41 19.87 1.34
CA LYS A 372 -8.31 18.42 1.58
C LYS A 372 -8.37 18.05 3.06
N LYS A 373 -8.10 18.99 3.96
CA LYS A 373 -8.11 18.71 5.40
C LYS A 373 -9.52 18.28 5.83
N GLY A 374 -9.64 17.04 6.29
CA GLY A 374 -10.91 16.45 6.68
C GLY A 374 -11.70 15.76 5.54
N LEU A 375 -11.24 15.82 4.29
CA LEU A 375 -11.84 15.08 3.19
C LEU A 375 -11.23 13.70 3.02
N ILE A 376 -11.98 12.77 2.45
CA ILE A 376 -11.44 11.50 1.92
C ILE A 376 -10.71 11.82 0.61
N GLU A 377 -9.43 11.48 0.52
CA GLU A 377 -8.66 11.55 -0.71
C GLU A 377 -8.70 10.17 -1.39
N ALA A 378 -9.28 10.09 -2.57
CA ALA A 378 -9.46 8.84 -3.31
C ALA A 378 -9.37 9.07 -4.83
N VAL A 379 -9.18 7.99 -5.58
CA VAL A 379 -9.23 7.93 -7.04
C VAL A 379 -10.09 6.76 -7.50
N TRP A 380 -10.36 6.67 -8.80
CA TRP A 380 -11.04 5.51 -9.39
C TRP A 380 -10.36 4.21 -9.04
N GLY A 381 -11.15 3.21 -8.63
CA GLY A 381 -10.71 1.89 -8.16
C GLY A 381 -10.88 0.76 -9.18
N TYR A 382 -11.39 1.01 -10.39
CA TYR A 382 -11.62 -0.05 -11.38
C TYR A 382 -10.31 -0.65 -11.91
N ALA A 383 -9.33 0.20 -12.24
CA ALA A 383 -7.96 -0.21 -12.52
C ALA A 383 -7.01 0.43 -11.52
N ILE A 384 -6.04 -0.35 -11.02
CA ILE A 384 -5.00 0.10 -10.08
C ILE A 384 -3.62 -0.31 -10.56
N THR A 385 -2.59 0.37 -10.06
CA THR A 385 -1.22 -0.07 -10.33
C THR A 385 -0.84 -1.27 -9.46
N CYS A 386 0.07 -2.11 -9.95
CA CYS A 386 0.57 -3.28 -9.21
C CYS A 386 1.14 -2.90 -7.82
N HIS A 387 1.84 -1.76 -7.71
CA HIS A 387 2.29 -1.26 -6.41
C HIS A 387 1.14 -0.98 -5.44
N LYS A 388 0.02 -0.46 -5.95
CA LYS A 388 -1.19 -0.25 -5.13
C LYS A 388 -1.90 -1.55 -4.75
N ALA A 389 -1.70 -2.62 -5.54
CA ALA A 389 -2.26 -3.93 -5.29
C ALA A 389 -1.46 -4.75 -4.26
N GLN A 390 -0.22 -4.36 -3.93
CA GLN A 390 0.59 -5.07 -2.93
C GLN A 390 -0.10 -5.09 -1.56
N GLY A 391 -0.02 -6.23 -0.88
CA GLY A 391 -0.74 -6.47 0.37
C GLY A 391 -2.25 -6.72 0.21
N SER A 392 -2.76 -6.76 -1.04
CA SER A 392 -4.15 -7.11 -1.34
C SER A 392 -4.22 -8.42 -2.10
N ALA A 393 -5.36 -9.11 -2.00
CA ALA A 393 -5.73 -10.24 -2.85
C ALA A 393 -7.15 -10.02 -3.38
N PHE A 394 -7.44 -10.54 -4.55
CA PHE A 394 -8.73 -10.36 -5.20
C PHE A 394 -9.23 -11.71 -5.73
N PRO A 395 -10.52 -11.96 -5.66
CA PRO A 395 -11.10 -13.19 -6.21
C PRO A 395 -10.66 -13.41 -7.66
N THR A 396 -10.85 -12.43 -8.51
CA THR A 396 -10.40 -12.45 -9.92
C THR A 396 -9.57 -11.22 -10.24
N VAL A 397 -8.47 -11.43 -10.97
CA VAL A 397 -7.57 -10.36 -11.42
C VAL A 397 -7.47 -10.38 -12.95
N ILE A 398 -7.55 -9.20 -13.53
CA ILE A 398 -7.19 -8.95 -14.92
C ILE A 398 -5.85 -8.21 -14.93
N VAL A 399 -4.78 -8.87 -15.32
CA VAL A 399 -3.46 -8.26 -15.47
C VAL A 399 -3.38 -7.63 -16.86
N TYR A 400 -3.42 -6.32 -16.93
CA TYR A 400 -3.17 -5.58 -18.17
C TYR A 400 -1.67 -5.31 -18.29
N ASP A 401 -1.02 -6.09 -19.10
CA ASP A 401 0.42 -6.06 -19.26
C ASP A 401 0.87 -4.90 -20.14
N ASP A 402 1.27 -3.80 -19.52
CA ASP A 402 1.72 -2.57 -20.19
C ASP A 402 3.24 -2.47 -20.38
N GLY A 403 3.95 -3.58 -20.19
CA GLY A 403 5.40 -3.65 -20.38
C GLY A 403 6.21 -2.92 -19.32
N LEU A 404 5.72 -2.79 -18.07
CA LEU A 404 6.49 -2.20 -16.99
C LEU A 404 7.73 -3.05 -16.66
N GLY A 405 8.85 -2.38 -16.45
CA GLY A 405 10.15 -2.96 -16.11
C GLY A 405 11.25 -2.48 -17.07
N ARG A 406 12.37 -2.04 -16.50
CA ARG A 406 13.55 -1.62 -17.29
C ARG A 406 14.46 -2.79 -17.61
N THR A 407 14.51 -3.76 -16.71
CA THR A 407 15.28 -5.00 -16.85
C THR A 407 14.35 -6.21 -16.95
N ALA A 408 14.88 -7.34 -17.38
CA ALA A 408 14.14 -8.60 -17.36
C ALA A 408 13.69 -8.99 -15.94
N THR A 409 14.50 -8.70 -14.94
CA THR A 409 14.19 -8.95 -13.54
C THR A 409 13.04 -8.05 -13.03
N ASP A 410 13.06 -6.74 -13.35
CA ASP A 410 11.95 -5.84 -12.99
C ASP A 410 10.64 -6.31 -13.62
N ARG A 411 10.72 -6.72 -14.89
CA ARG A 411 9.60 -7.27 -15.64
C ARG A 411 9.03 -8.52 -14.98
N ALA A 412 9.90 -9.46 -14.63
CA ALA A 412 9.50 -10.70 -13.96
C ALA A 412 8.86 -10.43 -12.60
N ARG A 413 9.45 -9.57 -11.78
CA ARG A 413 8.91 -9.17 -10.47
C ARG A 413 7.56 -8.51 -10.61
N TRP A 414 7.39 -7.60 -11.58
CA TRP A 414 6.12 -6.95 -11.82
C TRP A 414 5.01 -7.95 -12.17
N LEU A 415 5.27 -8.81 -13.16
CA LEU A 415 4.28 -9.78 -13.63
C LEU A 415 3.96 -10.83 -12.55
N TYR A 416 4.98 -11.31 -11.85
CA TYR A 416 4.82 -12.19 -10.69
C TYR A 416 3.95 -11.54 -9.61
N THR A 417 4.24 -10.29 -9.23
CA THR A 417 3.48 -9.58 -8.20
C THR A 417 2.02 -9.40 -8.62
N ALA A 418 1.76 -9.03 -9.88
CA ALA A 418 0.41 -8.83 -10.39
C ALA A 418 -0.39 -10.16 -10.42
N ILE A 419 0.21 -11.24 -10.92
CA ILE A 419 -0.42 -12.58 -10.99
C ILE A 419 -0.76 -13.08 -9.58
N THR A 420 0.16 -12.93 -8.62
CA THR A 420 -0.05 -13.42 -7.23
C THR A 420 -1.08 -12.63 -6.44
N ARG A 421 -1.72 -11.62 -7.02
CA ARG A 421 -2.88 -10.95 -6.42
C ARG A 421 -4.18 -11.68 -6.65
N ALA A 422 -4.24 -12.62 -7.60
CA ALA A 422 -5.41 -13.42 -7.90
C ALA A 422 -5.54 -14.60 -6.90
N GLU A 423 -6.76 -14.83 -6.41
CA GLU A 423 -7.06 -15.97 -5.52
C GLU A 423 -7.51 -17.19 -6.31
N TRP A 424 -8.46 -17.05 -7.24
CA TRP A 424 -9.01 -18.17 -8.01
C TRP A 424 -9.20 -17.89 -9.50
N GLY A 425 -9.30 -16.64 -9.93
CA GLY A 425 -9.47 -16.28 -11.34
C GLY A 425 -8.40 -15.31 -11.85
N LEU A 426 -7.85 -15.55 -13.04
CA LEU A 426 -6.79 -14.74 -13.63
C LEU A 426 -6.94 -14.63 -15.14
N VAL A 427 -6.92 -13.39 -15.64
CA VAL A 427 -6.78 -13.12 -17.08
C VAL A 427 -5.55 -12.25 -17.30
N ILE A 428 -4.62 -12.71 -18.13
CA ILE A 428 -3.43 -11.93 -18.52
C ILE A 428 -3.66 -11.40 -19.94
N LEU A 429 -3.63 -10.09 -20.10
CA LEU A 429 -3.79 -9.36 -21.36
C LEU A 429 -2.46 -8.72 -21.76
N ASP A 430 -1.88 -9.12 -22.90
CA ASP A 430 -0.61 -8.55 -23.44
C ASP A 430 -0.63 -8.27 -24.94
#